data_6aaa07bf1830ef0e3cee83c6c78fd159
#
_entry.id   6aaa07bf1830ef0e3cee83c6c78fd159
#
_cell.length_a   1.000
_cell.length_b   1.000
_cell.length_c   1.000
_cell.angle_alpha   90.00
_cell.angle_beta   90.00
_cell.angle_gamma   90.00
#
_symmetry.space_group_name_H-M   'P 1'
#
loop_
_entity.id
_entity.type
_entity.pdbx_description
1 polymer ?
#
loop_
_entity_poly.entity_id
_entity_poly.type
_entity_poly.pdbx_seq_one_letter_code
_entity_poly.pdbx_strand_id
1 'polypeptide(L)'
;MPQYRNQKRSGCIRKSFFGCSALFLVFFVVIILIIISNEIPKIEFTTTEKREYIIEYDSLTNENIINTSYSWSFVDNSLRRRKYDLNFKLLERDVNAAMDYIDNLASMKLSDLGLPEQFPDPETGTRIVWAEIYRRIYNYSVPQIKNVMEGFNKIFLAEKFSAKDKVQFVITFIQNITYGRPGGTLDLFPPIGTLAYRYGDCDSKSLLLYVILEKMGIDCAMLWSFNYKHAMLGIKVSARGDYLTANGKKYYFLETTYPNWNIGDLPPEFNNTRYWFIDEIDSYTPKQSINENNETDSKKNIRPEPAKP
;
A
#
# COMPACT_ATOMS: atom_id res chain seq x y z
N MET A 1 -33.61 -60.06 40.55
CA MET A 1 -33.87 -60.50 39.16
C MET A 1 -35.25 -60.03 38.78
N PRO A 2 -35.38 -59.19 37.82
CA PRO A 2 -36.46 -59.30 36.85
C PRO A 2 -35.91 -59.19 35.41
N GLN A 3 -36.47 -60.04 34.56
CA GLN A 3 -36.27 -60.16 33.15
C GLN A 3 -36.90 -59.00 32.43
N TYR A 4 -36.18 -58.38 31.49
CA TYR A 4 -36.75 -57.44 30.51
C TYR A 4 -36.95 -58.10 29.14
N ARG A 5 -38.18 -58.06 28.73
CA ARG A 5 -38.78 -58.64 27.54
C ARG A 5 -38.42 -57.82 26.27
N ASN A 6 -37.84 -58.49 25.30
CA ASN A 6 -37.63 -57.95 23.93
C ASN A 6 -39.00 -57.73 23.26
N GLN A 7 -39.27 -56.50 22.87
CA GLN A 7 -40.30 -56.19 21.87
C GLN A 7 -39.64 -55.83 20.53
N LYS A 8 -39.79 -56.73 19.56
CA LYS A 8 -39.58 -56.50 18.15
C LYS A 8 -40.61 -55.48 17.68
N ARG A 9 -40.17 -54.35 17.16
CA ARG A 9 -40.96 -53.50 16.25
C ARG A 9 -40.46 -53.69 14.83
N SER A 10 -41.31 -54.35 14.06
CA SER A 10 -41.20 -54.57 12.62
C SER A 10 -41.53 -53.31 11.85
N GLY A 11 -40.68 -52.99 10.87
CA GLY A 11 -41.02 -52.62 9.53
C GLY A 11 -41.94 -51.44 9.26
N CYS A 12 -41.38 -50.43 8.69
CA CYS A 12 -41.92 -49.71 7.53
C CYS A 12 -41.24 -48.32 7.35
N ILE A 13 -40.02 -48.28 6.95
CA ILE A 13 -39.43 -47.06 6.35
C ILE A 13 -38.35 -47.51 5.34
N ARG A 14 -38.78 -48.00 4.19
CA ARG A 14 -37.83 -48.38 3.12
C ARG A 14 -38.32 -48.05 1.72
N LYS A 15 -39.27 -47.11 1.55
CA LYS A 15 -39.76 -46.75 0.21
C LYS A 15 -39.77 -45.24 -0.12
N SER A 16 -39.29 -44.35 0.75
CA SER A 16 -39.25 -42.88 0.46
C SER A 16 -37.91 -42.31 0.07
N PHE A 17 -36.82 -43.09 0.20
CA PHE A 17 -35.46 -42.53 -0.10
C PHE A 17 -35.06 -42.57 -1.59
N PHE A 18 -35.71 -43.42 -2.41
CA PHE A 18 -35.37 -43.51 -3.84
C PHE A 18 -36.02 -42.42 -4.71
N GLY A 19 -37.08 -41.78 -4.26
CA GLY A 19 -37.75 -40.72 -5.02
C GLY A 19 -37.02 -39.37 -4.92
N CYS A 20 -36.43 -39.08 -3.76
CA CYS A 20 -35.78 -37.80 -3.53
C CYS A 20 -34.41 -37.70 -4.23
N SER A 21 -33.63 -38.79 -4.27
CA SER A 21 -32.32 -38.80 -4.94
C SER A 21 -32.44 -38.69 -6.46
N ALA A 22 -33.45 -39.27 -7.06
CA ALA A 22 -33.71 -39.16 -8.52
C ALA A 22 -34.09 -37.72 -8.91
N LEU A 23 -34.91 -37.04 -8.11
CA LEU A 23 -35.26 -35.63 -8.30
C LEU A 23 -34.03 -34.69 -8.17
N PHE A 24 -33.16 -34.94 -7.20
CA PHE A 24 -31.91 -34.18 -7.05
C PHE A 24 -30.98 -34.41 -8.24
N LEU A 25 -30.88 -35.64 -8.75
CA LEU A 25 -30.03 -35.94 -9.91
C LEU A 25 -30.54 -35.26 -11.17
N VAL A 26 -31.87 -35.30 -11.40
CA VAL A 26 -32.50 -34.59 -12.53
C VAL A 26 -32.32 -33.07 -12.40
N PHE A 27 -32.48 -32.52 -11.20
CA PHE A 27 -32.23 -31.08 -10.96
C PHE A 27 -30.78 -30.67 -11.21
N PHE A 28 -29.83 -31.52 -10.78
CA PHE A 28 -28.40 -31.29 -11.02
C PHE A 28 -28.03 -31.39 -12.51
N VAL A 29 -28.62 -32.37 -13.24
CA VAL A 29 -28.43 -32.52 -14.68
C VAL A 29 -29.04 -31.33 -15.44
N VAL A 30 -30.21 -30.85 -15.02
CA VAL A 30 -30.85 -29.67 -15.62
C VAL A 30 -30.01 -28.40 -15.35
N ILE A 31 -29.47 -28.23 -14.15
CA ILE A 31 -28.54 -27.11 -13.86
C ILE A 31 -27.27 -27.20 -14.70
N ILE A 32 -26.67 -28.38 -14.84
CA ILE A 32 -25.50 -28.60 -15.70
C ILE A 32 -25.84 -28.33 -17.16
N LEU A 33 -27.00 -28.77 -17.65
CA LEU A 33 -27.45 -28.48 -19.01
C LEU A 33 -27.74 -26.98 -19.20
N ILE A 34 -28.30 -26.29 -18.21
CA ILE A 34 -28.47 -24.82 -18.23
C ILE A 34 -27.15 -24.12 -18.21
N ILE A 35 -26.16 -24.63 -17.46
CA ILE A 35 -24.77 -24.04 -17.43
C ILE A 35 -24.05 -24.31 -18.76
N ILE A 36 -24.28 -25.47 -19.39
CA ILE A 36 -23.67 -25.83 -20.69
C ILE A 36 -24.41 -25.16 -21.86
N SER A 37 -25.74 -24.96 -21.78
CA SER A 37 -26.55 -24.32 -22.82
C SER A 37 -26.58 -22.80 -22.72
N ASN A 38 -26.37 -22.22 -21.55
CA ASN A 38 -25.94 -20.86 -21.44
C ASN A 38 -24.47 -20.82 -21.86
N GLU A 39 -24.22 -20.69 -23.16
CA GLU A 39 -22.99 -20.02 -23.58
C GLU A 39 -22.91 -18.75 -22.74
N ILE A 40 -22.05 -18.75 -21.71
CA ILE A 40 -21.63 -17.52 -21.08
C ILE A 40 -21.22 -16.68 -22.26
N PRO A 41 -21.92 -15.57 -22.59
CA PRO A 41 -21.48 -14.73 -23.68
C PRO A 41 -20.01 -14.50 -23.41
N LYS A 42 -19.12 -15.02 -24.26
CA LYS A 42 -17.73 -14.62 -24.26
C LYS A 42 -17.86 -13.12 -24.43
N ILE A 43 -17.68 -12.40 -23.31
CA ILE A 43 -17.47 -10.95 -23.37
C ILE A 43 -16.17 -10.86 -24.16
N GLU A 44 -16.29 -10.86 -25.48
CA GLU A 44 -15.21 -10.41 -26.34
C GLU A 44 -15.03 -8.96 -25.94
N PHE A 45 -14.02 -8.74 -25.09
CA PHE A 45 -13.52 -7.40 -24.84
C PHE A 45 -13.03 -6.90 -26.20
N THR A 46 -13.97 -6.37 -26.97
CA THR A 46 -13.72 -5.75 -28.26
C THR A 46 -12.56 -4.78 -28.08
N THR A 47 -11.50 -5.00 -28.84
CA THR A 47 -10.32 -4.16 -29.02
C THR A 47 -10.01 -3.25 -27.83
N THR A 48 -9.05 -3.67 -27.03
CA THR A 48 -8.55 -2.86 -25.90
C THR A 48 -8.05 -1.53 -26.46
N GLU A 49 -8.82 -0.47 -26.29
CA GLU A 49 -8.46 0.87 -26.76
C GLU A 49 -7.12 1.26 -26.16
N LYS A 50 -6.15 1.58 -27.01
CA LYS A 50 -4.82 1.98 -26.59
C LYS A 50 -4.81 3.49 -26.35
N ARG A 51 -4.30 3.91 -25.20
CA ARG A 51 -4.06 5.30 -24.83
C ARG A 51 -2.58 5.53 -24.63
N GLU A 52 -2.03 6.55 -25.24
CA GLU A 52 -0.63 6.91 -25.13
C GLU A 52 -0.49 8.33 -24.60
N TYR A 53 0.36 8.50 -23.59
CA TYR A 53 0.64 9.78 -22.97
C TYR A 53 2.13 9.99 -22.79
N ILE A 54 2.59 11.21 -23.01
CA ILE A 54 3.96 11.63 -22.75
C ILE A 54 3.92 12.59 -21.54
N ILE A 55 4.72 12.25 -20.53
CA ILE A 55 4.91 13.08 -19.35
C ILE A 55 6.32 13.65 -19.42
N GLU A 56 6.42 14.92 -19.69
CA GLU A 56 7.71 15.60 -19.89
C GLU A 56 7.81 16.86 -19.04
N TYR A 57 9.04 17.24 -18.77
CA TYR A 57 9.40 18.53 -18.22
C TYR A 57 9.25 19.61 -19.29
N ASP A 58 8.95 20.85 -18.87
CA ASP A 58 8.94 22.00 -19.79
C ASP A 58 10.27 22.09 -20.53
N SER A 59 10.21 22.04 -21.85
CA SER A 59 11.26 21.67 -22.78
C SER A 59 12.25 22.80 -23.12
N LEU A 60 12.68 23.59 -22.15
CA LEU A 60 13.61 24.71 -22.39
C LEU A 60 15.07 24.39 -22.00
N THR A 61 15.41 23.16 -21.70
CA THR A 61 16.77 22.82 -21.26
C THR A 61 17.49 21.93 -22.26
N ASN A 62 18.73 22.30 -22.65
CA ASN A 62 19.69 21.44 -23.35
C ASN A 62 20.26 20.35 -22.43
N GLU A 63 19.41 19.75 -21.58
CA GLU A 63 19.82 18.78 -20.58
C GLU A 63 19.59 17.35 -21.05
N ASN A 64 20.37 16.43 -20.53
CA ASN A 64 20.20 14.99 -20.81
C ASN A 64 18.87 14.50 -20.26
N ILE A 65 18.17 13.71 -21.08
CA ILE A 65 16.84 13.17 -20.78
C ILE A 65 16.92 11.64 -20.71
N ILE A 66 16.44 11.09 -19.61
CA ILE A 66 16.16 9.67 -19.48
C ILE A 66 14.72 9.43 -19.95
N ASN A 67 14.58 8.62 -21.01
CA ASN A 67 13.26 8.22 -21.51
C ASN A 67 12.89 6.86 -20.97
N THR A 68 11.74 6.76 -20.29
CA THR A 68 11.22 5.50 -19.77
C THR A 68 9.79 5.29 -20.21
N SER A 69 9.42 4.04 -20.49
CA SER A 69 8.08 3.68 -20.98
C SER A 69 7.48 2.57 -20.14
N TYR A 70 6.20 2.71 -19.85
CA TYR A 70 5.39 1.75 -19.10
C TYR A 70 4.14 1.41 -19.89
N SER A 71 3.73 0.15 -19.80
CA SER A 71 2.53 -0.32 -20.48
C SER A 71 1.75 -1.26 -19.57
N TRP A 72 0.47 -0.92 -19.31
CA TRP A 72 -0.42 -1.77 -18.51
C TRP A 72 -1.87 -1.60 -18.93
N SER A 73 -2.74 -2.47 -18.42
CA SER A 73 -4.18 -2.36 -18.62
C SER A 73 -4.84 -1.86 -17.34
N PHE A 74 -5.77 -0.93 -17.49
CA PHE A 74 -6.61 -0.41 -16.41
C PHE A 74 -8.08 -0.58 -16.76
N VAL A 75 -8.89 -0.95 -15.77
CA VAL A 75 -10.35 -1.03 -15.87
C VAL A 75 -10.94 0.03 -14.96
N ASP A 76 -11.67 0.99 -15.54
CA ASP A 76 -12.33 2.05 -14.78
C ASP A 76 -13.63 1.58 -14.09
N ASN A 77 -14.22 2.43 -13.26
CA ASN A 77 -15.48 2.12 -12.57
C ASN A 77 -16.68 1.93 -13.51
N SER A 78 -16.57 2.31 -14.78
CA SER A 78 -17.55 2.03 -15.81
C SER A 78 -17.28 0.72 -16.54
N LEU A 79 -16.36 -0.10 -16.02
CA LEU A 79 -15.92 -1.39 -16.58
C LEU A 79 -15.28 -1.28 -17.97
N ARG A 80 -14.81 -0.10 -18.35
CA ARG A 80 -14.09 0.08 -19.60
C ARG A 80 -12.63 -0.30 -19.41
N ARG A 81 -12.18 -1.29 -20.15
CA ARG A 81 -10.78 -1.73 -20.15
C ARG A 81 -10.01 -0.99 -21.24
N ARG A 82 -8.91 -0.36 -20.86
CA ARG A 82 -7.98 0.28 -21.78
C ARG A 82 -6.56 -0.11 -21.49
N LYS A 83 -5.73 -0.11 -22.53
CA LYS A 83 -4.29 -0.24 -22.39
C LYS A 83 -3.67 1.16 -22.39
N TYR A 84 -2.85 1.43 -21.40
CA TYR A 84 -2.15 2.70 -21.25
C TYR A 84 -0.67 2.50 -21.51
N ASP A 85 -0.10 3.37 -22.34
CA ASP A 85 1.33 3.50 -22.53
C ASP A 85 1.71 4.90 -22.02
N LEU A 86 2.54 4.96 -20.97
CA LEU A 86 3.08 6.20 -20.42
C LEU A 86 4.56 6.30 -20.72
N ASN A 87 4.94 7.39 -21.34
CA ASN A 87 6.32 7.72 -21.64
C ASN A 87 6.76 8.89 -20.77
N PHE A 88 7.70 8.64 -19.85
CA PHE A 88 8.26 9.69 -19.00
C PHE A 88 9.57 10.20 -19.62
N LYS A 89 9.72 11.51 -19.69
CA LYS A 89 10.97 12.20 -19.97
C LYS A 89 11.46 12.81 -18.67
N LEU A 90 12.47 12.21 -18.05
CA LEU A 90 13.02 12.62 -16.77
C LEU A 90 14.38 13.30 -16.98
N LEU A 91 14.66 14.37 -16.23
CA LEU A 91 15.98 14.99 -16.28
C LEU A 91 17.02 14.07 -15.61
N GLU A 92 18.07 13.72 -16.34
CA GLU A 92 19.13 12.83 -15.84
C GLU A 92 19.78 13.40 -14.57
N ARG A 93 19.99 14.72 -14.51
CA ARG A 93 20.54 15.36 -13.32
C ARG A 93 19.68 15.15 -12.07
N ASP A 94 18.34 15.19 -12.21
CA ASP A 94 17.43 15.05 -11.06
C ASP A 94 17.43 13.59 -10.57
N VAL A 95 17.51 12.64 -11.50
CA VAL A 95 17.66 11.20 -11.17
C VAL A 95 18.98 10.96 -10.45
N ASN A 96 20.09 11.44 -11.01
CA ASN A 96 21.43 11.27 -10.43
C ASN A 96 21.51 11.94 -9.06
N ALA A 97 21.03 13.17 -8.91
CA ALA A 97 21.00 13.88 -7.64
C ALA A 97 20.17 13.14 -6.57
N ALA A 98 19.09 12.49 -6.97
CA ALA A 98 18.27 11.70 -6.05
C ALA A 98 18.97 10.39 -5.64
N MET A 99 19.70 9.75 -6.53
CA MET A 99 20.53 8.58 -6.22
C MET A 99 21.67 8.95 -5.27
N ASP A 100 22.41 10.03 -5.58
CA ASP A 100 23.47 10.55 -4.71
C ASP A 100 22.94 10.92 -3.33
N TYR A 101 21.70 11.44 -3.24
CA TYR A 101 21.05 11.74 -1.97
C TYR A 101 20.83 10.47 -1.13
N ILE A 102 20.39 9.36 -1.75
CA ILE A 102 20.22 8.07 -1.06
C ILE A 102 21.57 7.55 -0.53
N ASP A 103 22.61 7.61 -1.35
CA ASP A 103 23.96 7.14 -0.95
C ASP A 103 24.52 8.01 0.19
N ASN A 104 24.31 9.31 0.14
CA ASN A 104 24.67 10.23 1.23
C ASN A 104 23.89 9.91 2.51
N LEU A 105 22.56 9.69 2.38
CA LEU A 105 21.71 9.36 3.51
C LEU A 105 22.13 8.05 4.19
N ALA A 106 22.54 7.05 3.39
CA ALA A 106 23.05 5.77 3.86
C ALA A 106 24.34 5.90 4.69
N SER A 107 25.12 6.96 4.48
CA SER A 107 26.39 7.22 5.17
C SER A 107 26.26 8.11 6.40
N MET A 108 25.07 8.69 6.65
CA MET A 108 24.82 9.61 7.77
C MET A 108 24.89 8.89 9.11
N LYS A 109 25.44 9.56 10.12
CA LYS A 109 25.36 9.13 11.51
C LYS A 109 23.99 9.48 12.10
N LEU A 110 23.64 8.87 13.21
CA LEU A 110 22.40 9.17 13.92
C LEU A 110 22.28 10.66 14.28
N SER A 111 23.39 11.28 14.71
CA SER A 111 23.46 12.72 14.99
C SER A 111 23.10 13.59 13.77
N ASP A 112 23.54 13.19 12.56
CA ASP A 112 23.25 13.92 11.32
C ASP A 112 21.79 13.79 10.91
N LEU A 113 21.16 12.70 11.34
CA LEU A 113 19.73 12.47 11.22
C LEU A 113 18.90 13.21 12.29
N GLY A 114 19.56 13.82 13.28
CA GLY A 114 18.91 14.45 14.43
C GLY A 114 18.33 13.43 15.42
N LEU A 115 18.87 12.21 15.42
CA LEU A 115 18.42 11.11 16.26
C LEU A 115 19.36 10.89 17.45
N PRO A 116 18.87 10.34 18.56
CA PRO A 116 19.71 10.02 19.73
C PRO A 116 20.71 8.91 19.36
N GLU A 117 21.89 8.95 19.98
CA GLU A 117 22.92 7.93 19.76
C GLU A 117 22.56 6.56 20.34
N GLN A 118 21.61 6.51 21.28
CA GLN A 118 21.15 5.29 21.93
C GLN A 118 19.61 5.21 21.91
N PHE A 119 19.10 4.02 21.72
CA PHE A 119 17.67 3.71 21.77
C PHE A 119 17.40 2.70 22.91
N PRO A 120 16.16 2.66 23.43
CA PRO A 120 15.77 1.73 24.50
C PRO A 120 16.02 0.26 24.13
N ASP A 121 15.82 -0.08 22.88
CA ASP A 121 16.03 -1.40 22.31
C ASP A 121 16.32 -1.31 20.80
N PRO A 122 16.91 -2.34 20.18
CA PRO A 122 17.28 -2.32 18.76
C PRO A 122 16.07 -2.19 17.80
N GLU A 123 14.93 -2.75 18.14
CA GLU A 123 13.72 -2.72 17.29
C GLU A 123 13.17 -1.31 17.21
N THR A 124 12.99 -0.66 18.37
CA THR A 124 12.60 0.76 18.46
C THR A 124 13.60 1.66 17.72
N GLY A 125 14.90 1.42 17.91
CA GLY A 125 15.94 2.18 17.22
C GLY A 125 15.84 2.06 15.71
N THR A 126 15.74 0.85 15.19
CA THR A 126 15.60 0.60 13.77
C THR A 126 14.34 1.25 13.20
N ARG A 127 13.23 1.16 13.91
CA ARG A 127 11.97 1.78 13.52
C ARG A 127 12.09 3.29 13.37
N ILE A 128 12.67 3.96 14.37
CA ILE A 128 12.83 5.42 14.37
C ILE A 128 13.77 5.86 13.24
N VAL A 129 14.84 5.12 12.99
CA VAL A 129 15.78 5.40 11.90
C VAL A 129 15.09 5.29 10.54
N TRP A 130 14.35 4.21 10.29
CA TRP A 130 13.64 4.04 9.02
C TRP A 130 12.54 5.09 8.80
N ALA A 131 11.78 5.43 9.84
CA ALA A 131 10.79 6.50 9.74
C ALA A 131 11.44 7.84 9.34
N GLU A 132 12.61 8.17 9.91
CA GLU A 132 13.37 9.38 9.56
C GLU A 132 13.94 9.30 8.13
N ILE A 133 14.45 8.14 7.71
CA ILE A 133 14.94 7.91 6.34
C ILE A 133 13.81 8.15 5.34
N TYR A 134 12.63 7.52 5.52
CA TYR A 134 11.49 7.72 4.64
C TYR A 134 11.04 9.19 4.60
N ARG A 135 11.00 9.86 5.75
CA ARG A 135 10.64 11.28 5.83
C ARG A 135 11.59 12.16 5.02
N ARG A 136 12.89 11.92 5.11
CA ARG A 136 13.91 12.66 4.35
C ARG A 136 13.79 12.41 2.85
N ILE A 137 13.61 11.14 2.45
CA ILE A 137 13.43 10.79 1.05
C ILE A 137 12.13 11.40 0.50
N TYR A 138 11.04 11.35 1.25
CA TYR A 138 9.78 11.99 0.89
C TYR A 138 9.97 13.49 0.64
N ASN A 139 10.53 14.22 1.59
CA ASN A 139 10.74 15.66 1.49
C ASN A 139 11.64 16.03 0.30
N TYR A 140 12.67 15.24 0.05
CA TYR A 140 13.56 15.43 -1.09
C TYR A 140 12.87 15.15 -2.43
N SER A 141 11.98 14.15 -2.47
CA SER A 141 11.33 13.67 -3.69
C SER A 141 10.14 14.52 -4.14
N VAL A 142 9.48 15.21 -3.21
CA VAL A 142 8.27 16.01 -3.52
C VAL A 142 8.47 17.00 -4.66
N PRO A 143 9.54 17.83 -4.71
CA PRO A 143 9.76 18.73 -5.84
C PRO A 143 9.99 18.01 -7.16
N GLN A 144 10.68 16.86 -7.13
CA GLN A 144 11.06 16.09 -8.32
C GLN A 144 9.87 15.39 -8.98
N ILE A 145 8.84 15.05 -8.19
CA ILE A 145 7.62 14.37 -8.67
C ILE A 145 6.59 15.36 -9.24
N LYS A 146 6.82 16.67 -9.14
CA LYS A 146 5.85 17.70 -9.57
C LYS A 146 5.37 17.48 -11.01
N ASN A 147 6.27 17.32 -11.96
CA ASN A 147 5.91 17.15 -13.38
C ASN A 147 5.22 15.81 -13.64
N VAL A 148 5.57 14.76 -12.89
CA VAL A 148 4.86 13.48 -12.93
C VAL A 148 3.40 13.67 -12.51
N MET A 149 3.15 14.45 -11.44
CA MET A 149 1.81 14.78 -10.97
C MET A 149 1.02 15.63 -11.98
N GLU A 150 1.65 16.60 -12.62
CA GLU A 150 1.04 17.39 -13.68
C GLU A 150 0.65 16.51 -14.87
N GLY A 151 1.50 15.55 -15.24
CA GLY A 151 1.21 14.54 -16.25
C GLY A 151 0.01 13.68 -15.90
N PHE A 152 -0.05 13.14 -14.69
CA PHE A 152 -1.21 12.38 -14.21
C PHE A 152 -2.49 13.24 -14.22
N ASN A 153 -2.43 14.50 -13.80
CA ASN A 153 -3.57 15.39 -13.82
C ASN A 153 -4.10 15.62 -15.26
N LYS A 154 -3.22 15.76 -16.25
CA LYS A 154 -3.63 15.84 -17.66
C LYS A 154 -4.35 14.57 -18.12
N ILE A 155 -3.84 13.38 -17.74
CA ILE A 155 -4.49 12.10 -18.03
C ILE A 155 -5.87 12.03 -17.36
N PHE A 156 -5.96 12.37 -16.08
CA PHE A 156 -7.21 12.32 -15.32
C PHE A 156 -8.30 13.20 -15.94
N LEU A 157 -7.92 14.36 -16.45
CA LEU A 157 -8.84 15.26 -17.15
C LEU A 157 -9.26 14.71 -18.52
N ALA A 158 -8.31 14.22 -19.32
CA ALA A 158 -8.57 13.66 -20.65
C ALA A 158 -9.49 12.43 -20.59
N GLU A 159 -9.25 11.55 -19.62
CA GLU A 159 -10.01 10.32 -19.40
C GLU A 159 -11.32 10.54 -18.61
N LYS A 160 -11.52 11.74 -18.06
CA LYS A 160 -12.66 12.08 -17.18
C LYS A 160 -12.80 11.12 -16.01
N PHE A 161 -11.68 10.79 -15.37
CA PHE A 161 -11.67 9.86 -14.25
C PHE A 161 -12.38 10.41 -13.02
N SER A 162 -13.21 9.57 -12.40
CA SER A 162 -13.75 9.83 -11.07
C SER A 162 -12.62 9.85 -10.01
N ALA A 163 -12.88 10.37 -8.83
CA ALA A 163 -11.90 10.36 -7.74
C ALA A 163 -11.38 8.95 -7.44
N LYS A 164 -12.27 7.94 -7.49
CA LYS A 164 -11.90 6.54 -7.30
C LYS A 164 -11.03 6.01 -8.44
N ASP A 165 -11.37 6.35 -9.70
CA ASP A 165 -10.58 5.93 -10.86
C ASP A 165 -9.16 6.50 -10.82
N LYS A 166 -9.00 7.76 -10.40
CA LYS A 166 -7.67 8.40 -10.26
C LYS A 166 -6.78 7.62 -9.30
N VAL A 167 -7.29 7.30 -8.11
CA VAL A 167 -6.57 6.53 -7.09
C VAL A 167 -6.22 5.15 -7.62
N GLN A 168 -7.20 4.43 -8.16
CA GLN A 168 -7.00 3.09 -8.68
C GLN A 168 -6.06 3.04 -9.88
N PHE A 169 -6.10 4.06 -10.75
CA PHE A 169 -5.20 4.19 -11.89
C PHE A 169 -3.73 4.26 -11.45
N VAL A 170 -3.43 5.12 -10.47
CA VAL A 170 -2.08 5.25 -9.93
C VAL A 170 -1.65 3.96 -9.21
N ILE A 171 -2.53 3.35 -8.41
CA ILE A 171 -2.24 2.08 -7.75
C ILE A 171 -1.85 1.01 -8.78
N THR A 172 -2.69 0.82 -9.81
CA THR A 172 -2.41 -0.21 -10.82
C THR A 172 -1.15 0.10 -11.63
N PHE A 173 -0.84 1.38 -11.89
CA PHE A 173 0.42 1.79 -12.48
C PHE A 173 1.61 1.31 -11.64
N ILE A 174 1.63 1.64 -10.34
CA ILE A 174 2.74 1.27 -9.45
C ILE A 174 2.85 -0.25 -9.30
N GLN A 175 1.74 -0.95 -9.16
CA GLN A 175 1.74 -2.41 -9.08
C GLN A 175 2.34 -3.09 -10.32
N ASN A 176 2.21 -2.47 -11.50
CA ASN A 176 2.77 -2.97 -12.76
C ASN A 176 4.24 -2.57 -13.00
N ILE A 177 4.85 -1.74 -12.14
CA ILE A 177 6.31 -1.56 -12.14
C ILE A 177 6.96 -2.90 -11.76
N THR A 178 8.01 -3.30 -12.46
CA THR A 178 8.71 -4.56 -12.20
C THR A 178 9.25 -4.59 -10.77
N TYR A 179 9.07 -5.71 -10.07
CA TYR A 179 9.72 -5.93 -8.79
C TYR A 179 11.20 -6.26 -8.99
N GLY A 180 12.06 -5.59 -8.23
CA GLY A 180 13.49 -5.85 -8.24
C GLY A 180 14.19 -5.06 -7.15
N ARG A 181 15.22 -5.64 -6.54
CA ARG A 181 15.99 -4.99 -5.49
C ARG A 181 17.00 -4.03 -6.09
N PRO A 182 17.03 -2.75 -5.65
CA PRO A 182 18.00 -1.77 -6.13
C PRO A 182 19.45 -2.11 -5.82
N GLY A 183 19.69 -2.76 -4.68
CA GLY A 183 21.03 -2.93 -4.13
C GLY A 183 21.52 -1.66 -3.39
N GLY A 184 22.81 -1.66 -3.05
CA GLY A 184 23.37 -0.58 -2.25
C GLY A 184 23.07 -0.72 -0.75
N THR A 185 23.44 0.28 0.05
CA THR A 185 23.38 0.20 1.51
C THR A 185 21.96 0.26 2.06
N LEU A 186 21.10 1.13 1.51
CA LEU A 186 19.69 1.22 1.91
C LEU A 186 18.80 0.26 1.11
N ASP A 187 19.30 -0.28 -0.01
CA ASP A 187 18.60 -1.22 -0.89
C ASP A 187 17.20 -0.72 -1.32
N LEU A 188 17.07 0.58 -1.55
CA LEU A 188 15.86 1.22 -2.05
C LEU A 188 16.17 2.33 -3.06
N PHE A 189 15.27 2.58 -3.99
CA PHE A 189 15.31 3.74 -4.87
C PHE A 189 14.47 4.90 -4.35
N PRO A 190 14.92 6.15 -4.58
CA PRO A 190 14.03 7.30 -4.44
C PRO A 190 12.91 7.23 -5.50
N PRO A 191 11.76 7.90 -5.29
CA PRO A 191 10.63 7.90 -6.21
C PRO A 191 10.99 8.13 -7.69
N ILE A 192 11.81 9.15 -7.99
CA ILE A 192 12.24 9.43 -9.38
C ILE A 192 13.17 8.33 -9.92
N GLY A 193 13.99 7.71 -9.08
CA GLY A 193 14.84 6.57 -9.44
C GLY A 193 14.00 5.34 -9.82
N THR A 194 12.96 5.04 -9.04
CA THR A 194 12.01 3.95 -9.35
C THR A 194 11.38 4.15 -10.73
N LEU A 195 11.02 5.39 -11.08
CA LEU A 195 10.50 5.73 -12.41
C LEU A 195 11.58 5.63 -13.50
N ALA A 196 12.79 6.08 -13.23
CA ALA A 196 13.88 6.09 -14.23
C ALA A 196 14.33 4.68 -14.59
N TYR A 197 14.52 3.84 -13.58
CA TYR A 197 15.05 2.47 -13.76
C TYR A 197 13.96 1.43 -14.07
N ARG A 198 12.68 1.78 -13.90
CA ARG A 198 11.53 0.94 -14.22
C ARG A 198 11.38 -0.32 -13.36
N TYR A 199 12.02 -0.36 -12.22
CA TYR A 199 11.86 -1.39 -11.20
C TYR A 199 12.09 -0.81 -9.82
N GLY A 200 11.66 -1.54 -8.81
CA GLY A 200 11.88 -1.21 -7.41
C GLY A 200 11.39 -2.34 -6.52
N ASP A 201 11.88 -2.37 -5.30
CA ASP A 201 11.44 -3.31 -4.28
C ASP A 201 10.16 -2.82 -3.57
N CYS A 202 9.80 -3.47 -2.47
CA CYS A 202 8.61 -3.10 -1.70
C CYS A 202 8.67 -1.67 -1.14
N ASP A 203 9.83 -1.25 -0.63
CA ASP A 203 10.03 0.09 -0.09
C ASP A 203 9.97 1.16 -1.18
N SER A 204 10.72 0.97 -2.26
CA SER A 204 10.80 1.88 -3.40
C SER A 204 9.43 2.14 -4.04
N LYS A 205 8.66 1.05 -4.28
CA LYS A 205 7.34 1.14 -4.89
C LYS A 205 6.31 1.76 -3.94
N SER A 206 6.34 1.39 -2.66
CA SER A 206 5.44 1.96 -1.65
C SER A 206 5.73 3.44 -1.44
N LEU A 207 7.00 3.85 -1.40
CA LEU A 207 7.37 5.26 -1.23
C LEU A 207 7.00 6.11 -2.45
N LEU A 208 7.19 5.60 -3.68
CA LEU A 208 6.72 6.28 -4.90
C LEU A 208 5.21 6.49 -4.86
N LEU A 209 4.44 5.45 -4.51
CA LEU A 209 2.99 5.54 -4.40
C LEU A 209 2.57 6.50 -3.29
N TYR A 210 3.27 6.46 -2.13
CA TYR A 210 3.05 7.38 -1.01
C TYR A 210 3.11 8.84 -1.49
N VAL A 211 4.23 9.24 -2.13
CA VAL A 211 4.43 10.62 -2.59
C VAL A 211 3.32 11.05 -3.57
N ILE A 212 2.95 10.18 -4.50
CA ILE A 212 1.90 10.48 -5.48
C ILE A 212 0.54 10.67 -4.80
N LEU A 213 0.13 9.75 -3.92
CA LEU A 213 -1.17 9.80 -3.26
C LEU A 213 -1.29 10.97 -2.29
N GLU A 214 -0.23 11.29 -1.55
CA GLU A 214 -0.20 12.48 -0.69
C GLU A 214 -0.39 13.77 -1.52
N LYS A 215 0.23 13.87 -2.70
CA LYS A 215 0.01 15.00 -3.61
C LYS A 215 -1.40 15.02 -4.22
N MET A 216 -2.10 13.89 -4.20
CA MET A 216 -3.53 13.82 -4.55
C MET A 216 -4.47 14.14 -3.37
N GLY A 217 -3.93 14.44 -2.19
CA GLY A 217 -4.68 14.71 -0.96
C GLY A 217 -5.22 13.46 -0.27
N ILE A 218 -4.59 12.32 -0.48
CA ILE A 218 -4.95 11.05 0.16
C ILE A 218 -3.98 10.78 1.30
N ASP A 219 -4.48 10.72 2.53
CA ASP A 219 -3.67 10.37 3.71
C ASP A 219 -3.11 8.94 3.56
N CYS A 220 -1.81 8.78 3.67
CA CYS A 220 -1.10 7.52 3.57
C CYS A 220 -0.19 7.27 4.77
N ALA A 221 0.26 6.05 4.93
CA ALA A 221 1.29 5.66 5.89
C ALA A 221 2.15 4.54 5.30
N MET A 222 3.44 4.51 5.63
CA MET A 222 4.25 3.34 5.36
C MET A 222 3.91 2.25 6.36
N LEU A 223 3.65 1.05 5.86
CA LEU A 223 3.46 -0.16 6.63
C LEU A 223 4.64 -1.08 6.37
N TRP A 224 5.31 -1.55 7.42
CA TRP A 224 6.48 -2.38 7.26
C TRP A 224 6.62 -3.41 8.39
N SER A 225 7.33 -4.48 8.12
CA SER A 225 7.48 -5.61 9.04
C SER A 225 8.88 -6.20 8.99
N PHE A 226 9.52 -6.28 10.14
CA PHE A 226 10.79 -7.02 10.29
C PHE A 226 10.61 -8.52 10.09
N ASN A 227 9.51 -9.07 10.61
CA ASN A 227 9.23 -10.49 10.54
C ASN A 227 9.07 -10.96 9.10
N TYR A 228 8.40 -10.15 8.29
CA TYR A 228 8.12 -10.45 6.90
C TYR A 228 9.18 -9.88 5.95
N LYS A 229 10.06 -9.00 6.42
CA LYS A 229 11.04 -8.27 5.61
C LYS A 229 10.36 -7.63 4.40
N HIS A 230 9.27 -6.95 4.67
CA HIS A 230 8.38 -6.42 3.65
C HIS A 230 7.80 -5.07 4.04
N ALA A 231 7.55 -4.25 3.02
CA ALA A 231 6.86 -2.97 3.15
C ALA A 231 5.65 -2.92 2.22
N MET A 232 4.61 -2.26 2.68
CA MET A 232 3.37 -1.98 1.96
C MET A 232 2.96 -0.54 2.19
N LEU A 233 1.92 -0.10 1.50
CA LEU A 233 1.30 1.18 1.78
C LEU A 233 0.02 0.99 2.60
N GLY A 234 -0.19 1.85 3.59
CA GLY A 234 -1.47 2.04 4.26
C GLY A 234 -2.20 3.23 3.66
N ILE A 235 -3.45 3.07 3.28
CA ILE A 235 -4.25 4.13 2.68
C ILE A 235 -5.47 4.43 3.53
N LYS A 236 -5.68 5.70 3.88
CA LYS A 236 -6.87 6.16 4.59
C LYS A 236 -7.99 6.47 3.61
N VAL A 237 -8.80 5.48 3.33
CA VAL A 237 -10.01 5.59 2.50
C VAL A 237 -11.14 4.77 3.10
N SER A 238 -12.36 4.91 2.57
CA SER A 238 -13.44 3.98 2.93
C SER A 238 -13.27 2.68 2.17
N ALA A 239 -12.78 1.64 2.85
CA ALA A 239 -12.54 0.31 2.28
C ALA A 239 -13.01 -0.81 3.22
N ARG A 240 -12.92 -2.06 2.75
CA ARG A 240 -13.11 -3.27 3.55
C ARG A 240 -11.79 -4.02 3.60
N GLY A 241 -11.63 -4.89 4.59
CA GLY A 241 -10.43 -5.74 4.72
C GLY A 241 -9.53 -5.33 5.88
N ASP A 242 -8.26 -5.67 5.79
CA ASP A 242 -7.28 -5.49 6.85
C ASP A 242 -6.73 -4.06 6.91
N TYR A 243 -6.53 -3.57 8.13
CA TYR A 243 -6.01 -2.23 8.37
C TYR A 243 -5.20 -2.17 9.68
N LEU A 244 -4.35 -1.16 9.78
CA LEU A 244 -3.76 -0.71 11.03
C LEU A 244 -4.36 0.64 11.44
N THR A 245 -4.19 0.98 12.72
CA THR A 245 -4.69 2.26 13.25
C THR A 245 -3.54 3.08 13.82
N ALA A 246 -3.42 4.32 13.39
CA ALA A 246 -2.54 5.32 13.97
C ALA A 246 -3.29 6.65 14.14
N ASN A 247 -3.09 7.33 15.26
CA ASN A 247 -3.70 8.63 15.57
C ASN A 247 -5.24 8.68 15.32
N GLY A 248 -5.94 7.57 15.63
CA GLY A 248 -7.39 7.45 15.43
C GLY A 248 -7.83 7.24 13.97
N LYS A 249 -6.91 7.15 13.03
CA LYS A 249 -7.17 6.91 11.61
C LYS A 249 -6.93 5.43 11.26
N LYS A 250 -7.75 4.90 10.34
CA LYS A 250 -7.57 3.54 9.78
C LYS A 250 -6.82 3.63 8.46
N TYR A 251 -5.73 2.91 8.36
CA TYR A 251 -4.93 2.75 7.16
C TYR A 251 -5.05 1.33 6.64
N TYR A 252 -5.80 1.16 5.55
CA TYR A 252 -6.00 -0.13 4.91
C TYR A 252 -4.77 -0.57 4.15
N PHE A 253 -4.39 -1.85 4.30
CA PHE A 253 -3.24 -2.41 3.61
C PHE A 253 -3.40 -2.30 2.09
N LEU A 254 -2.30 -2.03 1.41
CA LEU A 254 -2.19 -2.11 -0.04
C LEU A 254 -0.83 -2.70 -0.42
N GLU A 255 -0.88 -3.88 -1.03
CA GLU A 255 0.28 -4.51 -1.65
C GLU A 255 0.67 -3.74 -2.93
N THR A 256 1.94 -3.35 -3.03
CA THR A 256 2.46 -2.53 -4.13
C THR A 256 3.34 -3.32 -5.11
N THR A 257 3.83 -4.50 -4.70
CA THR A 257 4.85 -5.24 -5.45
C THR A 257 4.32 -6.02 -6.63
N TYR A 258 3.06 -6.47 -6.57
CA TYR A 258 2.40 -7.26 -7.62
C TYR A 258 1.06 -6.68 -8.03
N PRO A 259 0.62 -6.88 -9.30
CA PRO A 259 -0.67 -6.42 -9.77
C PRO A 259 -1.86 -7.19 -9.14
N ASN A 260 -3.03 -6.57 -9.22
CA ASN A 260 -4.34 -7.10 -8.84
C ASN A 260 -4.64 -7.22 -7.33
N TRP A 261 -3.85 -6.62 -6.47
CA TRP A 261 -4.20 -6.45 -5.07
C TRP A 261 -5.09 -5.22 -4.87
N ASN A 262 -6.17 -5.38 -4.13
CA ASN A 262 -7.07 -4.27 -3.80
C ASN A 262 -6.69 -3.64 -2.46
N ILE A 263 -7.20 -2.44 -2.20
CA ILE A 263 -7.05 -1.78 -0.90
C ILE A 263 -7.80 -2.61 0.16
N GLY A 264 -7.11 -3.00 1.21
CA GLY A 264 -7.60 -3.85 2.29
C GLY A 264 -7.28 -5.34 2.12
N ASP A 265 -6.75 -5.75 0.97
CA ASP A 265 -6.28 -7.12 0.78
C ASP A 265 -4.88 -7.28 1.40
N LEU A 266 -4.75 -8.21 2.36
CA LEU A 266 -3.47 -8.58 2.96
C LEU A 266 -3.12 -10.00 2.49
N PRO A 267 -1.97 -10.19 1.80
CA PRO A 267 -1.57 -11.51 1.33
C PRO A 267 -1.49 -12.53 2.49
N PRO A 268 -1.93 -13.77 2.29
CA PRO A 268 -1.98 -14.79 3.35
C PRO A 268 -0.65 -15.02 4.07
N GLU A 269 0.46 -14.91 3.35
CA GLU A 269 1.83 -15.02 3.89
C GLU A 269 2.21 -13.88 4.83
N PHE A 270 1.49 -12.76 4.81
CA PHE A 270 1.74 -11.55 5.60
C PHE A 270 0.62 -11.22 6.59
N ASN A 271 -0.31 -12.13 6.82
CA ASN A 271 -1.61 -11.87 7.43
C ASN A 271 -1.63 -11.63 8.95
N ASN A 272 -0.51 -11.79 9.66
CA ASN A 272 -0.46 -11.45 11.07
C ASN A 272 -0.18 -9.96 11.27
N THR A 273 -1.24 -9.17 11.45
CA THR A 273 -1.17 -7.71 11.60
C THR A 273 -0.33 -7.25 12.79
N ARG A 274 -0.04 -8.11 13.79
CA ARG A 274 0.81 -7.78 14.95
C ARG A 274 2.28 -7.61 14.58
N TYR A 275 2.71 -8.12 13.44
CA TYR A 275 4.08 -7.99 12.95
C TYR A 275 4.31 -6.76 12.09
N TRP A 276 3.27 -5.93 11.92
CA TRP A 276 3.34 -4.73 11.11
C TRP A 276 3.43 -3.47 11.96
N PHE A 277 4.30 -2.59 11.56
CA PHE A 277 4.43 -1.23 12.06
C PHE A 277 3.79 -0.25 11.08
N ILE A 278 3.41 0.92 11.60
CA ILE A 278 2.81 1.99 10.81
C ILE A 278 3.53 3.29 11.11
N ASP A 279 3.95 4.00 10.07
CA ASP A 279 4.59 5.31 10.16
C ASP A 279 3.97 6.31 9.18
N GLU A 280 3.36 7.37 9.74
CA GLU A 280 2.87 8.54 8.99
C GLU A 280 4.07 9.47 8.75
N ILE A 281 4.64 9.45 7.53
CA ILE A 281 5.93 10.10 7.20
C ILE A 281 5.88 11.62 7.38
N ASP A 282 4.82 12.27 6.97
CA ASP A 282 4.63 13.72 6.97
C ASP A 282 4.35 14.29 8.36
N SER A 283 3.76 13.50 9.24
CA SER A 283 3.44 13.86 10.62
C SER A 283 4.53 13.46 11.63
N TYR A 284 5.58 12.75 11.17
CA TYR A 284 6.65 12.31 12.05
C TYR A 284 7.51 13.50 12.49
N THR A 285 7.26 13.95 13.72
CA THR A 285 8.18 14.80 14.45
C THR A 285 8.93 13.89 15.43
N PRO A 286 10.27 13.78 15.39
CA PRO A 286 11.01 13.04 16.40
C PRO A 286 10.61 13.59 17.77
N LYS A 287 9.83 12.82 18.54
CA LYS A 287 9.60 13.18 19.94
C LYS A 287 10.97 13.16 20.61
N GLN A 288 11.46 14.30 20.99
CA GLN A 288 12.57 14.40 21.92
C GLN A 288 12.16 13.62 23.18
N SER A 289 12.59 12.37 23.25
CA SER A 289 12.49 11.55 24.46
C SER A 289 13.56 12.03 25.43
N ILE A 290 13.36 13.20 26.02
CA ILE A 290 14.26 13.73 27.04
C ILE A 290 13.41 14.24 28.20
N ASN A 291 13.54 13.51 29.31
CA ASN A 291 13.33 13.96 30.70
C ASN A 291 11.91 14.40 31.13
N GLU A 292 10.97 13.49 31.19
CA GLU A 292 9.86 13.61 32.16
C GLU A 292 10.14 12.92 33.52
N ASN A 293 11.39 12.77 33.91
CA ASN A 293 11.74 12.17 35.21
C ASN A 293 12.49 13.11 36.15
N ASN A 294 12.22 14.44 36.13
CA ASN A 294 12.77 15.32 37.15
C ASN A 294 11.90 16.55 37.46
N GLU A 295 10.59 16.41 37.61
CA GLU A 295 9.78 17.50 38.18
C GLU A 295 8.59 17.00 39.03
N THR A 296 8.82 16.04 39.93
CA THR A 296 7.85 15.67 40.96
C THR A 296 8.47 15.47 42.32
N ASP A 297 9.38 16.38 42.74
CA ASP A 297 9.82 16.38 44.14
C ASP A 297 10.23 17.76 44.68
N SER A 298 9.41 18.80 44.45
CA SER A 298 9.59 20.07 45.20
C SER A 298 8.31 20.87 45.40
N LYS A 299 7.18 20.20 45.64
CA LYS A 299 5.96 20.90 46.20
C LYS A 299 5.32 20.07 47.32
N LYS A 300 6.08 19.88 48.43
CA LYS A 300 5.52 19.54 49.72
C LYS A 300 6.20 20.43 50.76
N ASN A 301 5.44 21.21 51.45
CA ASN A 301 5.70 22.04 52.66
C ASN A 301 5.69 23.53 52.44
N ILE A 302 4.50 24.10 52.29
CA ILE A 302 4.15 25.38 52.87
C ILE A 302 2.81 25.19 53.59
N ARG A 303 2.85 25.05 54.94
CA ARG A 303 1.70 25.20 55.82
C ARG A 303 1.33 26.67 55.92
N PRO A 304 0.08 27.06 55.83
CA PRO A 304 -0.34 28.42 56.22
C PRO A 304 -0.36 28.54 57.75
N GLU A 305 0.32 29.60 58.25
CA GLU A 305 0.22 30.02 59.67
C GLU A 305 -1.18 30.52 60.00
N PRO A 306 -1.67 30.30 61.24
CA PRO A 306 -2.98 30.77 61.63
C PRO A 306 -2.92 32.26 62.04
N ALA A 307 -3.91 33.03 61.64
CA ALA A 307 -4.17 34.39 62.08
C ALA A 307 -4.37 34.42 63.61
N LYS A 308 -3.72 35.39 64.28
CA LYS A 308 -3.94 35.77 65.68
C LYS A 308 -4.74 37.08 65.79
N PRO A 309 -5.39 37.27 66.94
CA PRO A 309 -6.64 37.96 67.11
C PRO A 309 -6.59 39.46 66.97
#